data_842a63c0632edc6fc1bbe951cbbf6081
#
_entry.id   842a63c0632edc6fc1bbe951cbbf6081
#
_cell.length_a   1.000
_cell.length_b   1.000
_cell.length_c   1.000
_cell.angle_alpha   90.00
_cell.angle_beta   90.00
_cell.angle_gamma   90.00
#
_symmetry.space_group_name_H-M   'P 1'
#
loop_
_entity.id
_entity.type
_entity.pdbx_description
1 polymer ?
#
loop_
_entity_poly.entity_id
_entity_poly.type
_entity_poly.pdbx_seq_one_letter_code
_entity_poly.pdbx_strand_id
1 'polypeptide(L)'
;LVRSRGLGDVYKRQDVTRVRKLFREDAAEYKAKADAVSQAEIYKQFFAISLCTAEDLPSPTIIGAQAANELLNIKGIKASFVLTDYQGKIYVSARSIDEVNVQIIMERMGGGGHMNTAACQMEGVGLVEAIGVLKHTIDDMLESGEI
;
A
#
# COMPACT_ATOMS: atom_id res chain seq x y z
N LEU A 1 -31.39 13.85 -32.14
CA LEU A 1 -29.94 13.64 -31.91
C LEU A 1 -29.43 14.41 -30.68
N VAL A 2 -29.78 15.69 -30.60
CA VAL A 2 -29.37 16.54 -29.46
C VAL A 2 -29.99 16.06 -28.15
N ARG A 3 -31.26 15.64 -28.18
CA ARG A 3 -31.96 15.11 -27.00
C ARG A 3 -31.36 13.79 -26.53
N SER A 4 -30.99 12.90 -27.45
CA SER A 4 -30.37 11.64 -27.13
C SER A 4 -29.00 11.81 -26.45
N ARG A 5 -28.21 12.78 -26.95
CA ARG A 5 -26.90 13.10 -26.34
C ARG A 5 -27.07 13.70 -24.95
N GLY A 6 -28.04 14.61 -24.76
CA GLY A 6 -28.31 15.20 -23.45
C GLY A 6 -28.72 14.16 -22.40
N LEU A 7 -29.58 13.23 -22.79
CA LEU A 7 -29.99 12.12 -21.91
C LEU A 7 -28.82 11.20 -21.57
N GLY A 8 -27.98 10.84 -22.52
CA GLY A 8 -26.80 10.01 -22.30
C GLY A 8 -25.82 10.68 -21.35
N ASP A 9 -25.59 11.98 -21.48
CA ASP A 9 -24.69 12.72 -20.58
C ASP A 9 -25.22 12.78 -19.15
N VAL A 10 -26.53 12.96 -18.97
CA VAL A 10 -27.18 12.97 -17.65
C VAL A 10 -27.04 11.61 -16.97
N TYR A 11 -27.28 10.52 -17.67
CA TYR A 11 -27.13 9.16 -17.12
C TYR A 11 -25.68 8.86 -16.78
N LYS A 12 -24.72 9.23 -17.60
CA LYS A 12 -23.29 9.07 -17.30
C LYS A 12 -22.89 9.83 -16.05
N ARG A 13 -23.37 11.05 -15.86
CA ARG A 13 -23.09 11.84 -14.66
C ARG A 13 -23.66 11.18 -13.40
N GLN A 14 -24.86 10.64 -13.47
CA GLN A 14 -25.48 9.93 -12.35
C GLN A 14 -24.69 8.68 -11.97
N ASP A 15 -24.25 7.89 -12.96
CA ASP A 15 -23.46 6.68 -12.73
C ASP A 15 -22.09 7.00 -12.13
N VAL A 16 -21.39 8.02 -12.63
CA VAL A 16 -20.12 8.48 -12.08
C VAL A 16 -20.29 8.97 -10.64
N THR A 17 -21.36 9.69 -10.35
CA THR A 17 -21.65 10.18 -9.00
C THR A 17 -21.92 9.02 -8.04
N ARG A 18 -22.66 8.00 -8.45
CA ARG A 18 -22.92 6.80 -7.65
C ARG A 18 -21.64 6.04 -7.35
N VAL A 19 -20.80 5.81 -8.35
CA VAL A 19 -19.51 5.14 -8.19
C VAL A 19 -18.64 5.92 -7.23
N ARG A 20 -18.55 7.24 -7.38
CA ARG A 20 -17.77 8.09 -6.49
C ARG A 20 -18.24 7.99 -5.05
N LYS A 21 -19.55 7.99 -4.81
CA LYS A 21 -20.12 7.88 -3.45
C LYS A 21 -19.76 6.55 -2.78
N LEU A 22 -19.68 5.46 -3.55
CA LEU A 22 -19.32 4.14 -3.02
C LEU A 22 -17.87 4.10 -2.51
N PHE A 23 -16.97 4.90 -3.08
CA PHE A 23 -15.56 4.94 -2.72
C PHE A 23 -15.18 6.10 -1.79
N ARG A 24 -16.18 6.80 -1.26
CA ARG A 24 -15.92 7.86 -0.28
C ARG A 24 -15.41 7.26 1.02
N GLU A 25 -14.39 7.87 1.55
CA GLU A 25 -13.79 7.49 2.82
C GLU A 25 -14.10 8.54 3.88
N ASP A 26 -14.04 8.13 5.14
CA ASP A 26 -14.04 9.03 6.27
C ASP A 26 -12.81 9.96 6.16
N ALA A 27 -12.97 11.21 6.57
CA ALA A 27 -11.90 12.22 6.50
C ALA A 27 -10.64 11.78 7.27
N ALA A 28 -10.82 11.14 8.45
CA ALA A 28 -9.71 10.67 9.25
C ALA A 28 -8.93 9.54 8.54
N GLU A 29 -9.63 8.63 7.91
CA GLU A 29 -9.02 7.53 7.14
C GLU A 29 -8.28 8.07 5.92
N TYR A 30 -8.90 9.01 5.20
CA TYR A 30 -8.28 9.65 4.04
C TYR A 30 -7.00 10.38 4.42
N LYS A 31 -7.01 11.13 5.53
CA LYS A 31 -5.83 11.85 6.03
C LYS A 31 -4.71 10.89 6.42
N ALA A 32 -5.05 9.80 7.13
CA ALA A 32 -4.07 8.80 7.55
C ALA A 32 -3.37 8.17 6.34
N LYS A 33 -4.13 7.85 5.31
CA LYS A 33 -3.59 7.33 4.05
C LYS A 33 -2.70 8.37 3.35
N ALA A 34 -3.15 9.61 3.27
CA ALA A 34 -2.39 10.70 2.66
C ALA A 34 -1.08 10.96 3.41
N ASP A 35 -1.10 10.92 4.74
CA ASP A 35 0.10 11.07 5.57
C ASP A 35 1.10 9.93 5.30
N ALA A 36 0.63 8.69 5.22
CA ALA A 36 1.48 7.55 4.91
C ALA A 36 2.13 7.71 3.53
N VAL A 37 1.39 8.17 2.54
CA VAL A 37 1.92 8.41 1.20
C VAL A 37 2.95 9.56 1.21
N SER A 38 2.65 10.66 1.90
CA SER A 38 3.51 11.84 1.90
C SER A 38 4.85 11.63 2.60
N GLN A 39 4.91 10.77 3.61
CA GLN A 39 6.13 10.51 4.37
C GLN A 39 6.92 9.29 3.86
N ALA A 40 6.54 8.71 2.75
CA ALA A 40 7.20 7.53 2.22
C ALA A 40 8.66 7.83 1.85
N GLU A 41 9.55 6.91 2.21
CA GLU A 41 10.94 6.92 1.83
C GLU A 41 11.13 6.16 0.52
N ILE A 42 11.87 6.74 -0.42
CA ILE A 42 12.25 6.03 -1.64
C ILE A 42 13.57 5.30 -1.38
N TYR A 43 13.52 3.99 -1.42
CA TYR A 43 14.64 3.11 -1.09
C TYR A 43 15.14 2.39 -2.35
N LYS A 44 16.45 2.43 -2.58
CA LYS A 44 17.10 1.79 -3.75
C LYS A 44 16.44 2.18 -5.08
N GLN A 45 15.92 3.40 -5.18
CA GLN A 45 15.30 4.01 -6.36
C GLN A 45 13.93 3.43 -6.76
N PHE A 46 13.65 2.17 -6.49
CA PHE A 46 12.46 1.46 -7.00
C PHE A 46 11.45 1.05 -5.92
N PHE A 47 11.83 1.21 -4.67
CA PHE A 47 11.01 0.77 -3.53
C PHE A 47 10.52 1.97 -2.73
N ALA A 48 9.25 1.97 -2.37
CA ALA A 48 8.69 2.96 -1.46
C ALA A 48 8.39 2.28 -0.13
N ILE A 49 8.89 2.82 0.96
CA ILE A 49 8.68 2.28 2.31
C ILE A 49 8.04 3.38 3.15
N SER A 50 6.94 3.09 3.80
CA SER A 50 6.25 4.05 4.64
C SER A 50 5.66 3.41 5.90
N LEU A 51 5.28 4.27 6.82
CA LEU A 51 4.61 3.91 8.06
C LEU A 51 3.18 4.43 8.02
N CYS A 52 2.24 3.63 8.53
CA CYS A 52 0.87 4.06 8.70
C CYS A 52 0.56 4.16 10.19
N THR A 53 0.26 5.36 10.66
CA THR A 53 -0.12 5.63 12.04
C THR A 53 -1.61 5.91 12.11
N ALA A 54 -2.39 4.85 12.18
CA ALA A 54 -3.85 4.93 12.17
C ALA A 54 -4.47 4.12 13.31
N GLU A 55 -3.80 4.08 14.46
CA GLU A 55 -4.20 3.26 15.62
C GLU A 55 -5.60 3.59 16.14
N ASP A 56 -6.00 4.85 16.05
CA ASP A 56 -7.30 5.33 16.52
C ASP A 56 -8.45 5.04 15.55
N LEU A 57 -8.14 4.46 14.38
CA LEU A 57 -9.13 4.19 13.35
C LEU A 57 -9.59 2.74 13.38
N PRO A 58 -10.81 2.44 12.88
CA PRO A 58 -11.39 1.09 12.96
C PRO A 58 -10.58 0.00 12.25
N SER A 59 -9.90 0.34 11.15
CA SER A 59 -9.20 -0.65 10.32
C SER A 59 -7.84 -0.13 9.84
N PRO A 60 -6.84 0.04 10.75
CA PRO A 60 -5.55 0.60 10.38
C PRO A 60 -4.80 -0.21 9.31
N THR A 61 -4.92 -1.53 9.35
CA THR A 61 -4.25 -2.42 8.40
C THR A 61 -4.80 -2.28 6.99
N ILE A 62 -6.10 -2.00 6.85
CA ILE A 62 -6.72 -1.73 5.53
C ILE A 62 -6.20 -0.41 4.98
N ILE A 63 -6.09 0.61 5.82
CA ILE A 63 -5.53 1.91 5.42
C ILE A 63 -4.08 1.74 4.96
N GLY A 64 -3.29 0.96 5.68
CA GLY A 64 -1.92 0.64 5.29
C GLY A 64 -1.84 -0.04 3.93
N ALA A 65 -2.72 -1.00 3.67
CA ALA A 65 -2.79 -1.68 2.38
C ALA A 65 -3.19 -0.73 1.24
N GLN A 66 -4.14 0.16 1.49
CA GLN A 66 -4.55 1.18 0.53
C GLN A 66 -3.43 2.17 0.24
N ALA A 67 -2.69 2.59 1.27
CA ALA A 67 -1.52 3.45 1.11
C ALA A 67 -0.44 2.77 0.25
N ALA A 68 -0.22 1.48 0.45
CA ALA A 68 0.73 0.72 -0.37
C ALA A 68 0.33 0.73 -1.85
N ASN A 69 -0.95 0.58 -2.15
CA ASN A 69 -1.46 0.69 -3.53
C ASN A 69 -1.23 2.11 -4.10
N GLU A 70 -1.49 3.14 -3.31
CA GLU A 70 -1.30 4.53 -3.74
C GLU A 70 0.15 4.83 -4.08
N LEU A 71 1.10 4.27 -3.33
CA LEU A 71 2.53 4.48 -3.57
C LEU A 71 2.99 3.96 -4.94
N LEU A 72 2.29 2.97 -5.50
CA LEU A 72 2.58 2.47 -6.83
C LEU A 72 2.25 3.48 -7.94
N ASN A 73 1.49 4.52 -7.65
CA ASN A 73 1.21 5.60 -8.60
C ASN A 73 2.39 6.56 -8.77
N ILE A 74 3.40 6.45 -7.94
CA ILE A 74 4.62 7.27 -8.06
C ILE A 74 5.46 6.72 -9.21
N LYS A 75 5.80 7.59 -10.16
CA LYS A 75 6.62 7.22 -11.31
C LYS A 75 7.99 6.65 -10.85
N GLY A 76 8.34 5.49 -11.35
CA GLY A 76 9.60 4.83 -11.03
C GLY A 76 9.52 3.85 -9.87
N ILE A 77 8.46 3.88 -9.08
CA ILE A 77 8.26 2.91 -7.99
C ILE A 77 7.72 1.60 -8.55
N LYS A 78 8.41 0.52 -8.25
CA LYS A 78 8.03 -0.83 -8.69
C LYS A 78 7.43 -1.67 -7.58
N ALA A 79 7.75 -1.38 -6.33
CA ALA A 79 7.17 -2.05 -5.17
C ALA A 79 7.05 -1.09 -4.01
N SER A 80 6.05 -1.30 -3.18
CA SER A 80 5.76 -0.49 -2.00
C SER A 80 5.51 -1.36 -0.79
N PHE A 81 5.92 -0.87 0.36
CA PHE A 81 5.77 -1.53 1.65
C PHE A 81 5.29 -0.52 2.67
N VAL A 82 4.16 -0.79 3.31
CA VAL A 82 3.62 0.06 4.36
C VAL A 82 3.53 -0.74 5.65
N LEU A 83 4.18 -0.25 6.69
CA LEU A 83 4.22 -0.88 8.00
C LEU A 83 3.21 -0.19 8.91
N THR A 84 2.31 -0.98 9.49
CA THR A 84 1.27 -0.49 10.40
C THR A 84 1.46 -1.14 11.76
N ASP A 85 1.65 -0.32 12.80
CA ASP A 85 1.72 -0.80 14.18
C ASP A 85 0.31 -0.84 14.76
N TYR A 86 -0.17 -2.04 15.10
CA TYR A 86 -1.53 -2.21 15.58
C TYR A 86 -1.61 -3.39 16.55
N GLN A 87 -2.12 -3.14 17.73
CA GLN A 87 -2.36 -4.16 18.76
C GLN A 87 -1.12 -5.02 19.08
N GLY A 88 0.03 -4.39 19.19
CA GLY A 88 1.29 -5.06 19.55
C GLY A 88 1.96 -5.82 18.42
N LYS A 89 1.47 -5.69 17.20
CA LYS A 89 2.05 -6.32 16.01
C LYS A 89 2.36 -5.28 14.95
N ILE A 90 3.37 -5.55 14.14
CA ILE A 90 3.68 -4.79 12.95
C ILE A 90 3.14 -5.54 11.74
N TYR A 91 2.20 -4.94 11.03
CA TYR A 91 1.64 -5.48 9.79
C TYR A 91 2.34 -4.82 8.62
N VAL A 92 2.92 -5.63 7.74
CA VAL A 92 3.55 -5.11 6.51
C VAL A 92 2.67 -5.44 5.34
N SER A 93 2.19 -4.43 4.65
CA SER A 93 1.45 -4.58 3.40
C SER A 93 2.41 -4.29 2.25
N ALA A 94 2.54 -5.24 1.34
CA ALA A 94 3.45 -5.15 0.19
C ALA A 94 2.66 -5.22 -1.11
N ARG A 95 3.00 -4.34 -2.03
CA ARG A 95 2.39 -4.25 -3.36
C ARG A 95 3.48 -4.06 -4.40
N SER A 96 3.26 -4.56 -5.60
CA SER A 96 4.21 -4.36 -6.70
C SER A 96 3.52 -4.32 -8.04
N ILE A 97 4.27 -3.87 -9.02
CA ILE A 97 3.89 -3.90 -10.43
C ILE A 97 4.95 -4.65 -11.21
N ASP A 98 4.61 -5.09 -12.40
CA ASP A 98 5.50 -5.76 -13.34
C ASP A 98 6.13 -7.02 -12.74
N GLU A 99 7.43 -7.17 -12.92
CA GLU A 99 8.18 -8.39 -12.57
C GLU A 99 8.61 -8.48 -11.10
N VAL A 100 8.41 -7.45 -10.31
CA VAL A 100 8.84 -7.48 -8.90
C VAL A 100 7.90 -8.37 -8.09
N ASN A 101 8.46 -9.41 -7.48
CA ASN A 101 7.71 -10.39 -6.70
C ASN A 101 7.78 -10.10 -5.21
N VAL A 102 6.74 -9.45 -4.68
CA VAL A 102 6.69 -9.15 -3.23
C VAL A 102 6.31 -10.37 -2.40
N GLN A 103 5.76 -11.42 -3.02
CA GLN A 103 5.45 -12.67 -2.33
C GLN A 103 6.70 -13.28 -1.70
N ILE A 104 7.77 -13.42 -2.47
CA ILE A 104 9.01 -14.02 -1.98
C ILE A 104 9.68 -13.17 -0.91
N ILE A 105 9.55 -11.84 -1.00
CA ILE A 105 10.06 -10.94 0.05
C ILE A 105 9.30 -11.16 1.34
N MET A 106 7.97 -11.20 1.27
CA MET A 106 7.14 -11.40 2.46
C MET A 106 7.29 -12.81 3.04
N GLU A 107 7.43 -13.83 2.21
CA GLU A 107 7.69 -15.20 2.66
C GLU A 107 9.00 -15.29 3.45
N ARG A 108 10.03 -14.59 3.01
CA ARG A 108 11.31 -14.53 3.74
C ARG A 108 11.16 -13.88 5.12
N MET A 109 10.18 -12.98 5.25
CA MET A 109 9.87 -12.33 6.53
C MET A 109 8.78 -13.06 7.33
N GLY A 110 8.42 -14.28 6.93
CA GLY A 110 7.44 -15.11 7.63
C GLY A 110 5.99 -14.94 7.21
N GLY A 111 5.74 -14.21 6.13
CA GLY A 111 4.39 -13.98 5.61
C GLY A 111 4.11 -14.71 4.31
N GLY A 112 3.32 -14.11 3.45
CA GLY A 112 2.96 -14.69 2.17
C GLY A 112 1.98 -13.84 1.37
N GLY A 113 1.45 -14.41 0.32
CA GLY A 113 0.48 -13.75 -0.54
C GLY A 113 0.64 -14.19 -2.00
N HIS A 114 0.56 -13.23 -2.89
CA HIS A 114 0.72 -13.40 -4.34
C HIS A 114 1.86 -12.52 -4.85
N MET A 115 2.24 -12.72 -6.10
CA MET A 115 3.37 -12.00 -6.70
C MET A 115 3.33 -10.48 -6.52
N ASN A 116 2.16 -9.88 -6.72
CA ASN A 116 2.00 -8.42 -6.67
C ASN A 116 1.25 -7.90 -5.44
N THR A 117 0.82 -8.79 -4.56
CA THR A 117 0.08 -8.46 -3.34
C THR A 117 0.43 -9.47 -2.26
N ALA A 118 1.13 -9.03 -1.24
CA ALA A 118 1.56 -9.89 -0.15
C ALA A 118 1.62 -9.12 1.16
N ALA A 119 1.80 -9.85 2.26
CA ALA A 119 1.85 -9.25 3.59
C ALA A 119 2.64 -10.14 4.55
N CYS A 120 3.11 -9.53 5.63
CA CYS A 120 3.61 -10.28 6.78
C CYS A 120 3.24 -9.59 8.08
N GLN A 121 3.39 -10.31 9.19
CA GLN A 121 3.20 -9.79 10.53
C GLN A 121 4.46 -10.05 11.34
N MET A 122 4.84 -9.07 12.15
CA MET A 122 6.01 -9.18 13.03
C MET A 122 5.58 -8.90 14.46
N GLU A 123 6.02 -9.73 15.39
CA GLU A 123 5.76 -9.59 16.80
C GLU A 123 7.05 -9.36 17.57
N GLY A 124 6.98 -8.64 18.68
CA GLY A 124 8.11 -8.41 19.55
C GLY A 124 9.17 -7.46 19.01
N VAL A 125 8.85 -6.70 17.97
CA VAL A 125 9.77 -5.71 17.38
C VAL A 125 9.07 -4.36 17.27
N GLY A 126 9.86 -3.28 17.32
CA GLY A 126 9.35 -1.95 17.05
C GLY A 126 9.40 -1.60 15.55
N LEU A 127 8.81 -0.45 15.19
CA LEU A 127 8.78 0.00 13.79
C LEU A 127 10.17 0.18 13.19
N VAL A 128 11.10 0.77 13.94
CA VAL A 128 12.47 1.00 13.46
C VAL A 128 13.17 -0.32 13.13
N GLU A 129 13.04 -1.30 14.03
CA GLU A 129 13.61 -2.63 13.83
C GLU A 129 12.95 -3.34 12.65
N ALA A 130 11.63 -3.24 12.53
CA ALA A 130 10.88 -3.83 11.42
C ALA A 130 11.31 -3.28 10.06
N ILE A 131 11.51 -1.96 9.98
CA ILE A 131 12.03 -1.32 8.76
C ILE A 131 13.43 -1.84 8.45
N GLY A 132 14.28 -1.99 9.46
CA GLY A 132 15.63 -2.53 9.30
C GLY A 132 15.61 -3.96 8.75
N VAL A 133 14.73 -4.81 9.27
CA VAL A 133 14.56 -6.19 8.78
C VAL A 133 14.10 -6.19 7.33
N LEU A 134 13.14 -5.33 6.97
CA LEU A 134 12.64 -5.21 5.60
C LEU A 134 13.76 -4.77 4.65
N LYS A 135 14.49 -3.72 5.00
CA LYS A 135 15.60 -3.20 4.17
C LYS A 135 16.69 -4.24 3.98
N HIS A 136 17.05 -4.95 5.06
CA HIS A 136 18.06 -6.00 5.00
C HIS A 136 17.60 -7.15 4.08
N THR A 137 16.34 -7.54 4.18
CA THR A 137 15.77 -8.58 3.31
C THR A 137 15.82 -8.17 1.83
N ILE A 138 15.42 -6.93 1.54
CA ILE A 138 15.48 -6.39 0.17
C ILE A 138 16.93 -6.39 -0.33
N ASP A 139 17.87 -5.92 0.48
CA ASP A 139 19.28 -5.84 0.10
C ASP A 139 19.86 -7.22 -0.20
N ASP A 140 19.61 -8.21 0.65
CA ASP A 140 20.06 -9.59 0.45
C ASP A 140 19.50 -10.16 -0.85
N MET A 141 18.23 -9.94 -1.12
CA MET A 141 17.57 -10.47 -2.30
C MET A 141 18.02 -9.78 -3.59
N LEU A 142 18.35 -8.50 -3.52
CA LEU A 142 18.96 -7.78 -4.66
C LEU A 142 20.36 -8.31 -4.95
N GLU A 143 21.17 -8.54 -3.92
CA GLU A 143 22.53 -9.07 -4.07
C GLU A 143 22.54 -10.48 -4.65
N SER A 144 21.57 -11.32 -4.24
CA SER A 144 21.46 -12.70 -4.72
C SER A 144 20.77 -12.80 -6.09
N GLY A 145 20.22 -11.70 -6.61
CA GLY A 145 19.51 -11.69 -7.88
C GLY A 145 18.11 -12.28 -7.84
N GLU A 146 17.55 -12.49 -6.64
CA GLU A 146 16.19 -13.02 -6.49
C GLU A 146 15.11 -12.01 -6.86
N ILE A 147 15.42 -10.74 -6.78
CA ILE A 147 14.52 -9.65 -7.16
C ILE A 147 15.19 -8.59 -8.02
#